data_11ff91031bff58b940d88806fe2791e2
#
_entry.id   11ff91031bff58b940d88806fe2791e2
#
_cell.length_a   1.000
_cell.length_b   1.000
_cell.length_c   1.000
_cell.angle_alpha   90.00
_cell.angle_beta   90.00
_cell.angle_gamma   90.00
#
_symmetry.space_group_name_H-M   'P 1'
#
loop_
_entity.id
_entity.type
_entity.pdbx_description
1 polymer ?
#
loop_
_entity_poly.entity_id
_entity_poly.type
_entity_poly.pdbx_seq_one_letter_code
_entity_poly.pdbx_strand_id
1 'polypeptide(L)'
;MSKTPAKSAPAINIGISDKDRAAIAKGLSHLLADTYTLYLTTHNFHWNVTGPMFNTLHQMFMVQYTELWMAVDPIAERIRSLGHPAPGSYAQFGKLASVPDAPATPPKALEMVRILVTGHEAVARTARQLFPLADKASDEPTADLLTQRLTVHEQTAWMLRSLLEE
;
A
#
# COMPACT_ATOMS: atom_id res chain seq x y z
N MET A 1 32.29 -22.89 28.65
CA MET A 1 30.84 -22.80 28.54
C MET A 1 30.48 -23.03 27.07
N SER A 2 30.01 -24.24 26.73
CA SER A 2 29.59 -24.58 25.36
C SER A 2 28.27 -23.86 25.03
N LYS A 3 28.26 -22.95 24.03
CA LYS A 3 27.07 -22.35 23.52
C LYS A 3 26.31 -23.40 22.70
N THR A 4 25.19 -23.89 23.21
CA THR A 4 24.27 -24.71 22.45
C THR A 4 23.86 -23.90 21.21
N PRO A 5 23.98 -24.42 19.97
CA PRO A 5 23.54 -23.70 18.79
C PRO A 5 22.04 -23.44 18.88
N ALA A 6 21.62 -22.19 18.64
CA ALA A 6 20.22 -21.85 18.58
C ALA A 6 19.57 -22.69 17.48
N LYS A 7 18.50 -23.42 17.80
CA LYS A 7 17.70 -24.15 16.80
C LYS A 7 17.17 -23.13 15.80
N SER A 8 17.56 -23.28 14.53
CA SER A 8 16.94 -22.49 13.45
C SER A 8 15.43 -22.76 13.39
N ALA A 9 14.66 -21.74 13.07
CA ALA A 9 13.22 -21.92 12.82
C ALA A 9 12.99 -22.98 11.72
N PRO A 10 11.88 -23.75 11.79
CA PRO A 10 11.54 -24.69 10.74
C PRO A 10 11.49 -24.04 9.35
N ALA A 11 11.92 -24.75 8.32
CA ALA A 11 11.82 -24.28 6.95
C ALA A 11 10.34 -24.12 6.55
N ILE A 12 10.05 -23.08 5.77
CA ILE A 12 8.71 -22.85 5.25
C ILE A 12 8.46 -23.85 4.11
N ASN A 13 7.36 -24.59 4.22
CA ASN A 13 6.92 -25.56 3.20
C ASN A 13 5.41 -25.39 2.94
N ILE A 14 5.08 -24.42 2.10
CA ILE A 14 3.70 -24.07 1.74
C ILE A 14 3.39 -24.30 0.25
N GLY A 15 4.25 -25.08 -0.45
CA GLY A 15 4.06 -25.39 -1.87
C GLY A 15 4.56 -24.30 -2.83
N ILE A 16 5.12 -23.18 -2.33
CA ILE A 16 5.69 -22.11 -3.14
C ILE A 16 7.22 -22.14 -3.00
N SER A 17 7.95 -22.07 -4.12
CA SER A 17 9.41 -22.10 -4.11
C SER A 17 10.02 -20.90 -3.37
N ASP A 18 11.20 -21.06 -2.80
CA ASP A 18 11.94 -19.97 -2.12
C ASP A 18 12.14 -18.75 -3.04
N LYS A 19 12.42 -19.02 -4.31
CA LYS A 19 12.61 -17.99 -5.33
C LYS A 19 11.32 -17.18 -5.57
N ASP A 20 10.20 -17.87 -5.70
CA ASP A 20 8.91 -17.21 -5.95
C ASP A 20 8.43 -16.46 -4.71
N ARG A 21 8.60 -17.04 -3.50
CA ARG A 21 8.31 -16.35 -2.23
C ARG A 21 9.11 -15.07 -2.09
N ALA A 22 10.41 -15.08 -2.43
CA ALA A 22 11.26 -13.90 -2.38
C ALA A 22 10.81 -12.82 -3.40
N ALA A 23 10.45 -13.22 -4.62
CA ALA A 23 9.99 -12.29 -5.65
C ALA A 23 8.64 -11.64 -5.25
N ILE A 24 7.69 -12.42 -4.75
CA ILE A 24 6.38 -11.93 -4.29
C ILE A 24 6.56 -11.01 -3.07
N ALA A 25 7.35 -11.41 -2.07
CA ALA A 25 7.61 -10.59 -0.89
C ALA A 25 8.27 -9.24 -1.24
N LYS A 26 9.17 -9.22 -2.23
CA LYS A 26 9.74 -7.98 -2.75
C LYS A 26 8.66 -7.07 -3.36
N GLY A 27 7.79 -7.61 -4.20
CA GLY A 27 6.68 -6.85 -4.79
C GLY A 27 5.69 -6.32 -3.74
N LEU A 28 5.34 -7.16 -2.75
CA LEU A 28 4.52 -6.73 -1.61
C LEU A 28 5.17 -5.64 -0.78
N SER A 29 6.52 -5.62 -0.67
CA SER A 29 7.24 -4.55 0.02
C SER A 29 7.09 -3.19 -0.69
N HIS A 30 7.03 -3.16 -2.02
CA HIS A 30 6.70 -1.96 -2.79
C HIS A 30 5.24 -1.54 -2.57
N LEU A 31 4.30 -2.50 -2.60
CA LEU A 31 2.88 -2.24 -2.34
C LEU A 31 2.65 -1.69 -0.93
N LEU A 32 3.35 -2.24 0.07
CA LEU A 32 3.30 -1.75 1.45
C LEU A 32 3.79 -0.31 1.55
N ALA A 33 4.92 -0.01 0.92
CA ALA A 33 5.49 1.34 0.91
C ALA A 33 4.57 2.35 0.22
N ASP A 34 4.00 1.99 -0.93
CA ASP A 34 3.02 2.82 -1.65
C ASP A 34 1.77 3.07 -0.80
N THR A 35 1.23 2.01 -0.17
CA THR A 35 0.04 2.11 0.69
C THR A 35 0.30 3.02 1.89
N TYR A 36 1.45 2.88 2.55
CA TYR A 36 1.81 3.70 3.71
C TYR A 36 2.06 5.16 3.33
N THR A 37 2.73 5.41 2.21
CA THR A 37 2.96 6.77 1.69
C THR A 37 1.64 7.45 1.34
N LEU A 38 0.73 6.74 0.66
CA LEU A 38 -0.59 7.27 0.33
C LEU A 38 -1.45 7.49 1.59
N TYR A 39 -1.38 6.60 2.58
CA TYR A 39 -2.01 6.78 3.88
C TYR A 39 -1.57 8.11 4.52
N LEU A 40 -0.26 8.32 4.65
CA LEU A 40 0.27 9.52 5.28
C LEU A 40 -0.12 10.79 4.51
N THR A 41 -0.08 10.76 3.18
CA THR A 41 -0.52 11.86 2.32
C THR A 41 -1.99 12.18 2.51
N THR A 42 -2.86 11.17 2.53
CA THR A 42 -4.31 11.35 2.73
C THR A 42 -4.61 11.90 4.13
N HIS A 43 -3.92 11.40 5.15
CA HIS A 43 -4.06 11.87 6.52
C HIS A 43 -3.56 13.32 6.67
N ASN A 44 -2.45 13.68 6.02
CA ASN A 44 -1.97 15.07 5.94
C ASN A 44 -3.03 15.99 5.31
N PHE A 45 -3.64 15.57 4.21
CA PHE A 45 -4.68 16.35 3.53
C PHE A 45 -5.97 16.47 4.36
N HIS A 46 -6.34 15.42 5.10
CA HIS A 46 -7.44 15.48 6.06
C HIS A 46 -7.22 16.59 7.11
N TRP A 47 -6.00 16.76 7.63
CA TRP A 47 -5.69 17.81 8.60
C TRP A 47 -5.69 19.22 7.98
N ASN A 48 -5.24 19.34 6.73
CA ASN A 48 -4.87 20.63 6.12
C ASN A 48 -5.86 21.13 5.07
N VAL A 49 -6.90 20.36 4.70
CA VAL A 49 -7.90 20.81 3.73
C VAL A 49 -8.66 22.04 4.27
N THR A 50 -8.93 22.99 3.40
CA THR A 50 -9.69 24.21 3.70
C THR A 50 -10.61 24.60 2.53
N GLY A 51 -11.51 25.54 2.75
CA GLY A 51 -12.38 26.13 1.71
C GLY A 51 -13.80 25.57 1.73
N PRO A 52 -14.61 25.91 0.70
CA PRO A 52 -16.04 25.60 0.69
C PRO A 52 -16.38 24.09 0.81
N MET A 53 -15.47 23.23 0.34
CA MET A 53 -15.63 21.77 0.39
C MET A 53 -15.02 21.14 1.66
N PHE A 54 -14.62 21.93 2.64
CA PHE A 54 -13.90 21.46 3.82
C PHE A 54 -14.56 20.25 4.47
N ASN A 55 -15.83 20.36 4.86
CA ASN A 55 -16.52 19.30 5.60
C ASN A 55 -16.60 17.99 4.80
N THR A 56 -16.94 18.09 3.53
CA THR A 56 -17.07 16.92 2.64
C THR A 56 -15.73 16.22 2.45
N LEU A 57 -14.67 16.98 2.13
CA LEU A 57 -13.34 16.42 1.87
C LEU A 57 -12.67 15.93 3.15
N HIS A 58 -12.82 16.65 4.25
CA HIS A 58 -12.28 16.23 5.56
C HIS A 58 -12.83 14.86 5.96
N GLN A 59 -14.13 14.63 5.83
CA GLN A 59 -14.76 13.34 6.12
C GLN A 59 -14.37 12.27 5.09
N MET A 60 -14.35 12.61 3.81
CA MET A 60 -13.95 11.67 2.75
C MET A 60 -12.51 11.18 2.95
N PHE A 61 -11.58 12.10 3.22
CA PHE A 61 -10.18 11.73 3.48
C PHE A 61 -10.03 10.88 4.74
N MET A 62 -10.88 11.11 5.77
CA MET A 62 -10.90 10.27 6.97
C MET A 62 -11.27 8.81 6.63
N VAL A 63 -12.29 8.60 5.83
CA VAL A 63 -12.68 7.25 5.38
C VAL A 63 -11.53 6.60 4.60
N GLN A 64 -10.91 7.35 3.69
CA GLN A 64 -9.83 6.84 2.84
C GLN A 64 -8.56 6.49 3.64
N TYR A 65 -8.09 7.39 4.52
CA TYR A 65 -6.88 7.06 5.30
C TYR A 65 -7.12 5.92 6.30
N THR A 66 -8.33 5.81 6.83
CA THR A 66 -8.68 4.69 7.72
C THR A 66 -8.64 3.36 6.97
N GLU A 67 -9.18 3.31 5.77
CA GLU A 67 -9.11 2.13 4.91
C GLU A 67 -7.65 1.75 4.56
N LEU A 68 -6.84 2.75 4.17
CA LEU A 68 -5.43 2.55 3.87
C LEU A 68 -4.65 2.02 5.09
N TRP A 69 -4.93 2.56 6.28
CA TRP A 69 -4.35 2.07 7.54
C TRP A 69 -4.69 0.60 7.80
N MET A 70 -5.95 0.21 7.61
CA MET A 70 -6.39 -1.18 7.79
C MET A 70 -5.76 -2.12 6.75
N ALA A 71 -5.36 -1.62 5.59
CA ALA A 71 -4.72 -2.40 4.55
C ALA A 71 -3.22 -2.68 4.82
N VAL A 72 -2.54 -1.84 5.61
CA VAL A 72 -1.11 -1.96 5.90
C VAL A 72 -0.77 -3.32 6.53
N ASP A 73 -1.52 -3.73 7.53
CA ASP A 73 -1.25 -4.92 8.32
C ASP A 73 -1.36 -6.22 7.49
N PRO A 74 -2.46 -6.46 6.74
CA PRO A 74 -2.57 -7.65 5.88
C PRO A 74 -1.45 -7.76 4.84
N ILE A 75 -0.99 -6.64 4.27
CA ILE A 75 0.13 -6.63 3.30
C ILE A 75 1.43 -7.01 4.00
N ALA A 76 1.72 -6.41 5.16
CA ALA A 76 2.92 -6.69 5.94
C ALA A 76 2.95 -8.14 6.44
N GLU A 77 1.84 -8.65 6.95
CA GLU A 77 1.71 -10.03 7.43
C GLU A 77 1.82 -11.04 6.28
N ARG A 78 1.34 -10.70 5.07
CA ARG A 78 1.57 -11.56 3.91
C ARG A 78 3.05 -11.69 3.57
N ILE A 79 3.84 -10.62 3.63
CA ILE A 79 5.31 -10.66 3.50
C ILE A 79 5.90 -11.61 4.55
N ARG A 80 5.43 -11.53 5.80
CA ARG A 80 5.89 -12.40 6.89
C ARG A 80 5.54 -13.86 6.67
N SER A 81 4.35 -14.15 6.20
CA SER A 81 3.88 -15.50 5.87
C SER A 81 4.71 -16.15 4.76
N LEU A 82 5.27 -15.34 3.84
CA LEU A 82 6.19 -15.79 2.80
C LEU A 82 7.62 -16.00 3.31
N GLY A 83 7.91 -15.68 4.59
CA GLY A 83 9.20 -15.92 5.24
C GLY A 83 10.18 -14.75 5.18
N HIS A 84 9.75 -13.56 4.79
CA HIS A 84 10.59 -12.38 4.66
C HIS A 84 10.24 -11.31 5.71
N PRO A 85 11.21 -10.46 6.12
CA PRO A 85 10.91 -9.30 6.96
C PRO A 85 10.11 -8.27 6.16
N ALA A 86 9.07 -7.70 6.78
CA ALA A 86 8.36 -6.55 6.23
C ALA A 86 9.17 -5.26 6.49
N PRO A 87 9.30 -4.34 5.50
CA PRO A 87 9.88 -3.03 5.76
C PRO A 87 8.97 -2.22 6.69
N GLY A 88 9.54 -1.41 7.60
CA GLY A 88 8.76 -0.71 8.62
C GLY A 88 9.43 0.59 9.10
N SER A 89 10.15 1.29 8.22
CA SER A 89 10.70 2.61 8.53
C SER A 89 10.45 3.61 7.40
N TYR A 90 10.35 4.90 7.73
CA TYR A 90 10.20 5.97 6.73
C TYR A 90 11.31 5.95 5.67
N ALA A 91 12.56 5.67 6.08
CA ALA A 91 13.70 5.59 5.17
C ALA A 91 13.58 4.42 4.18
N GLN A 92 12.99 3.28 4.62
CA GLN A 92 12.72 2.14 3.74
C GLN A 92 11.56 2.45 2.80
N PHE A 93 10.48 3.01 3.31
CA PHE A 93 9.31 3.37 2.49
C PHE A 93 9.67 4.41 1.44
N GLY A 94 10.43 5.45 1.78
CA GLY A 94 10.88 6.46 0.82
C GLY A 94 11.78 5.93 -0.31
N LYS A 95 12.41 4.75 -0.13
CA LYS A 95 13.20 4.09 -1.19
C LYS A 95 12.36 3.13 -2.05
N LEU A 96 11.26 2.61 -1.51
CA LEU A 96 10.44 1.58 -2.13
C LEU A 96 9.19 2.13 -2.80
N ALA A 97 8.65 3.25 -2.30
CA ALA A 97 7.41 3.81 -2.78
C ALA A 97 7.56 4.38 -4.21
N SER A 98 6.56 4.14 -5.04
CA SER A 98 6.32 4.80 -6.31
C SER A 98 5.39 6.01 -6.17
N VAL A 99 4.63 6.07 -5.08
CA VAL A 99 3.81 7.21 -4.70
C VAL A 99 4.74 8.30 -4.16
N PRO A 100 4.71 9.53 -4.71
CA PRO A 100 5.54 10.63 -4.20
C PRO A 100 5.06 11.10 -2.81
N ASP A 101 5.98 11.69 -2.06
CA ASP A 101 5.65 12.35 -0.80
C ASP A 101 4.65 13.49 -0.99
N ALA A 102 3.87 13.76 0.05
CA ALA A 102 3.00 14.93 0.08
C ALA A 102 3.81 16.22 -0.08
N PRO A 103 3.29 17.25 -0.79
CA PRO A 103 3.94 18.54 -0.87
C PRO A 103 4.18 19.14 0.51
N ALA A 104 5.36 19.76 0.72
CA ALA A 104 5.73 20.40 2.00
C ALA A 104 4.75 21.51 2.40
N THR A 105 4.20 22.23 1.42
CA THR A 105 3.13 23.20 1.64
C THR A 105 1.81 22.58 1.22
N PRO A 106 0.79 22.57 2.09
CA PRO A 106 -0.52 22.00 1.75
C PRO A 106 -1.11 22.69 0.51
N PRO A 107 -1.46 21.94 -0.54
CA PRO A 107 -2.07 22.50 -1.74
C PRO A 107 -3.53 22.87 -1.51
N LYS A 108 -4.17 23.50 -2.51
CA LYS A 108 -5.61 23.79 -2.49
C LYS A 108 -6.41 22.48 -2.54
N ALA A 109 -7.66 22.50 -2.06
CA ALA A 109 -8.52 21.34 -1.91
C ALA A 109 -8.62 20.45 -3.16
N LEU A 110 -8.92 21.01 -4.34
CA LEU A 110 -9.00 20.23 -5.58
C LEU A 110 -7.66 19.70 -6.06
N GLU A 111 -6.55 20.35 -5.71
CA GLU A 111 -5.22 19.82 -6.00
C GLU A 111 -4.88 18.64 -5.08
N MET A 112 -5.31 18.67 -3.81
CA MET A 112 -5.25 17.49 -2.94
C MET A 112 -5.98 16.31 -3.57
N VAL A 113 -7.19 16.53 -4.10
CA VAL A 113 -7.96 15.49 -4.79
C VAL A 113 -7.19 14.93 -5.99
N ARG A 114 -6.57 15.78 -6.85
CA ARG A 114 -5.76 15.32 -8.00
C ARG A 114 -4.55 14.47 -7.56
N ILE A 115 -3.86 14.89 -6.52
CA ILE A 115 -2.74 14.14 -5.96
C ILE A 115 -3.19 12.77 -5.47
N LEU A 116 -4.33 12.68 -4.77
CA LEU A 116 -4.86 11.41 -4.29
C LEU A 116 -5.30 10.49 -5.44
N VAL A 117 -5.92 11.03 -6.50
CA VAL A 117 -6.20 10.24 -7.73
C VAL A 117 -4.93 9.59 -8.24
N THR A 118 -3.89 10.40 -8.45
CA THR A 118 -2.58 9.92 -8.95
C THR A 118 -1.97 8.88 -8.00
N GLY A 119 -2.07 9.08 -6.69
CA GLY A 119 -1.60 8.15 -5.67
C GLY A 119 -2.32 6.80 -5.73
N HIS A 120 -3.66 6.79 -5.77
CA HIS A 120 -4.42 5.55 -5.88
C HIS A 120 -4.13 4.80 -7.18
N GLU A 121 -3.98 5.51 -8.29
CA GLU A 121 -3.58 4.90 -9.57
C GLU A 121 -2.16 4.32 -9.54
N ALA A 122 -1.23 4.93 -8.81
CA ALA A 122 0.12 4.40 -8.64
C ALA A 122 0.08 3.08 -7.86
N VAL A 123 -0.64 3.03 -6.72
CA VAL A 123 -0.81 1.80 -5.94
C VAL A 123 -1.46 0.70 -6.78
N ALA A 124 -2.49 1.02 -7.58
CA ALA A 124 -3.13 0.07 -8.48
C ALA A 124 -2.15 -0.49 -9.52
N ARG A 125 -1.27 0.35 -10.09
CA ARG A 125 -0.22 -0.12 -11.01
C ARG A 125 0.78 -1.05 -10.34
N THR A 126 1.22 -0.72 -9.12
CA THR A 126 2.11 -1.59 -8.33
C THR A 126 1.47 -2.96 -8.07
N ALA A 127 0.19 -2.99 -7.65
CA ALA A 127 -0.54 -4.24 -7.44
C ALA A 127 -0.67 -5.07 -8.74
N ARG A 128 -0.95 -4.42 -9.89
CA ARG A 128 -1.03 -5.10 -11.19
C ARG A 128 0.30 -5.70 -11.65
N GLN A 129 1.40 -5.00 -11.41
CA GLN A 129 2.73 -5.53 -11.75
C GLN A 129 3.11 -6.76 -10.92
N LEU A 130 2.61 -6.85 -9.69
CA LEU A 130 2.85 -7.98 -8.80
C LEU A 130 1.97 -9.20 -9.14
N PHE A 131 0.74 -8.98 -9.62
CA PHE A 131 -0.26 -10.03 -9.84
C PHE A 131 0.28 -11.23 -10.66
N PRO A 132 0.99 -11.05 -11.80
CA PRO A 132 1.52 -12.18 -12.57
C PRO A 132 2.52 -13.05 -11.80
N LEU A 133 3.22 -12.50 -10.82
CA LEU A 133 4.15 -13.29 -9.99
C LEU A 133 3.39 -14.19 -9.00
N ALA A 134 2.31 -13.69 -8.40
CA ALA A 134 1.46 -14.47 -7.52
C ALA A 134 0.72 -15.57 -8.30
N ASP A 135 0.13 -15.23 -9.44
CA ASP A 135 -0.58 -16.16 -10.32
C ASP A 135 0.32 -17.32 -10.79
N LYS A 136 1.52 -17.00 -11.31
CA LYS A 136 2.50 -18.00 -11.74
C LYS A 136 2.95 -18.95 -10.63
N ALA A 137 2.99 -18.46 -9.39
CA ALA A 137 3.40 -19.25 -8.22
C ALA A 137 2.23 -20.01 -7.58
N SER A 138 1.01 -19.91 -8.12
CA SER A 138 -0.22 -20.39 -7.51
C SER A 138 -0.36 -19.90 -6.06
N ASP A 139 -0.06 -18.60 -5.85
CA ASP A 139 -0.20 -17.93 -4.57
C ASP A 139 -1.56 -17.21 -4.52
N GLU A 140 -2.62 -18.00 -4.40
CA GLU A 140 -4.00 -17.51 -4.34
C GLU A 140 -4.22 -16.48 -3.20
N PRO A 141 -3.67 -16.66 -1.97
CA PRO A 141 -3.81 -15.64 -0.92
C PRO A 141 -3.23 -14.29 -1.30
N THR A 142 -2.08 -14.25 -2.01
CA THR A 142 -1.54 -12.98 -2.52
C THR A 142 -2.38 -12.46 -3.68
N ALA A 143 -2.82 -13.29 -4.61
CA ALA A 143 -3.68 -12.89 -5.73
C ALA A 143 -5.01 -12.29 -5.24
N ASP A 144 -5.64 -12.89 -4.22
CA ASP A 144 -6.87 -12.37 -3.60
C ASP A 144 -6.63 -11.03 -2.91
N LEU A 145 -5.57 -10.90 -2.11
CA LEU A 145 -5.17 -9.63 -1.50
C LEU A 145 -4.99 -8.53 -2.56
N LEU A 146 -4.30 -8.82 -3.67
CA LEU A 146 -4.10 -7.85 -4.75
C LEU A 146 -5.42 -7.48 -5.43
N THR A 147 -6.32 -8.42 -5.64
CA THR A 147 -7.65 -8.18 -6.22
C THR A 147 -8.47 -7.23 -5.34
N GLN A 148 -8.47 -7.45 -4.04
CA GLN A 148 -9.15 -6.57 -3.08
C GLN A 148 -8.54 -5.16 -3.12
N ARG A 149 -7.22 -5.04 -3.11
CA ARG A 149 -6.55 -3.74 -3.20
C ARG A 149 -6.86 -3.01 -4.50
N LEU A 150 -6.83 -3.70 -5.64
CA LEU A 150 -7.20 -3.13 -6.94
C LEU A 150 -8.62 -2.57 -6.91
N THR A 151 -9.58 -3.35 -6.41
CA THR A 151 -10.99 -2.91 -6.31
C THR A 151 -11.11 -1.61 -5.51
N VAL A 152 -10.48 -1.54 -4.33
CA VAL A 152 -10.55 -0.34 -3.48
C VAL A 152 -9.90 0.87 -4.14
N HIS A 153 -8.67 0.71 -4.68
CA HIS A 153 -7.95 1.85 -5.26
C HIS A 153 -8.62 2.38 -6.52
N GLU A 154 -9.15 1.52 -7.39
CA GLU A 154 -9.85 1.94 -8.59
C GLU A 154 -11.17 2.64 -8.28
N GLN A 155 -11.94 2.10 -7.34
CA GLN A 155 -13.19 2.73 -6.88
C GLN A 155 -12.91 4.10 -6.24
N THR A 156 -11.91 4.20 -5.38
CA THR A 156 -11.55 5.47 -4.73
C THR A 156 -11.07 6.50 -5.75
N ALA A 157 -10.23 6.10 -6.71
CA ALA A 157 -9.76 6.97 -7.78
C ALA A 157 -10.93 7.47 -8.65
N TRP A 158 -11.90 6.60 -8.95
CA TRP A 158 -13.13 7.01 -9.66
C TRP A 158 -13.92 8.05 -8.87
N MET A 159 -14.20 7.81 -7.58
CA MET A 159 -14.95 8.75 -6.74
C MET A 159 -14.23 10.10 -6.62
N LEU A 160 -12.92 10.11 -6.48
CA LEU A 160 -12.11 11.33 -6.42
C LEU A 160 -12.14 12.08 -7.76
N ARG A 161 -12.03 11.39 -8.91
CA ARG A 161 -12.12 12.03 -10.23
C ARG A 161 -13.46 12.72 -10.45
N SER A 162 -14.55 12.12 -9.96
CA SER A 162 -15.89 12.72 -10.08
C SER A 162 -16.02 14.09 -9.39
N LEU A 163 -15.13 14.42 -8.44
CA LEU A 163 -15.06 15.75 -7.83
C LEU A 163 -14.30 16.79 -8.68
N LEU A 164 -13.64 16.35 -9.74
CA LEU A 164 -12.81 17.19 -10.61
C LEU A 164 -13.52 17.53 -11.93
N GLU A 165 -14.70 16.93 -12.18
CA GLU A 165 -15.54 17.23 -13.33
C GLU A 165 -16.28 18.57 -13.09
N GLU A 166 -16.31 19.45 -14.11
CA GLU A 166 -17.01 20.74 -14.13
C GLU A 166 -18.44 20.59 -14.62
#